data_e50f188d941779d82d340319a42d9812
#
_entry.id   e50f188d941779d82d340319a42d9812
#
_cell.length_a   1.000
_cell.length_b   1.000
_cell.length_c   1.000
_cell.angle_alpha   90.00
_cell.angle_beta   90.00
_cell.angle_gamma   90.00
#
_symmetry.space_group_name_H-M   'P 1'
#
loop_
_entity.id
_entity.type
_entity.pdbx_description
1 polymer ?
#
loop_
_entity_poly.entity_id
_entity_poly.type
_entity_poly.pdbx_seq_one_letter_code
_entity_poly.pdbx_strand_id
1 'polypeptide(L)'
;MSSFLSRRRVLAGGAGAALGMSVLAATPASAASGSRSSRSGSGAEESRTLDELYRDALADGGKLVVYAGGDTPTQQDATKAAFKKRFPDMELTLIVDYSKYHDVRVDNQFATDTLVPDVVQLQTLQDFTRWKEQGRLLPYRPAGFSKVYDKFKDPQGAWVAIGAVAFSFLYDVAAVGADAPKTPLDLIDPKWKGKIASSYPHDDDASLYLYSLYAQRYGWDWVAALAGQDVRFARGSNSPGDAVRGGQKAIGISTAGTLLSSDPVKWVVPDGHPFMAWGQRAAILKQARNTTAAKLYLNWQLSDATQRASFNGWSVRTDTTLPAGLKPIWEYPNANIDGFPRFMADRAEVERWKQTFALYFGEVKGDPSPGWPGLHPGA
;
A
#
# COMPACT_ATOMS: atom_id res chain seq x y z
N MET A 1 47.84 30.76 6.42
CA MET A 1 48.92 30.19 7.26
C MET A 1 48.49 28.78 7.62
N SER A 2 49.16 27.92 7.02
CA SER A 2 49.81 26.65 7.38
C SER A 2 48.82 25.51 7.57
N SER A 3 48.83 24.56 6.79
CA SER A 3 49.68 23.61 6.06
C SER A 3 49.57 22.21 6.65
N PHE A 4 49.17 21.28 5.77
CA PHE A 4 49.74 19.94 5.52
C PHE A 4 49.84 18.93 6.67
N LEU A 5 49.41 17.66 6.48
CA LEU A 5 50.16 16.64 5.77
C LEU A 5 49.37 15.32 5.60
N SER A 6 49.49 14.81 4.42
CA SER A 6 49.25 13.43 3.94
C SER A 6 50.17 12.41 4.61
N ARG A 7 49.70 11.14 4.79
CA ARG A 7 50.54 9.94 4.67
C ARG A 7 49.78 8.71 4.20
N ARG A 8 50.04 8.35 2.93
CA ARG A 8 49.90 7.00 2.37
C ARG A 8 50.98 6.09 3.00
N ARG A 9 50.65 4.87 3.30
CA ARG A 9 51.63 3.75 3.22
C ARG A 9 50.93 2.52 2.63
N VAL A 10 51.47 2.12 1.47
CA VAL A 10 51.39 0.84 0.80
C VAL A 10 52.47 -0.06 1.39
N LEU A 11 52.15 -1.31 1.63
CA LEU A 11 53.13 -2.38 1.59
C LEU A 11 52.49 -3.72 1.15
N ALA A 12 53.10 -4.30 0.15
CA ALA A 12 52.79 -5.55 -0.53
C ALA A 12 53.66 -6.69 -0.03
N GLY A 13 53.26 -7.90 -0.37
CA GLY A 13 54.09 -9.12 -0.40
C GLY A 13 53.79 -10.10 0.72
N GLY A 14 53.68 -11.38 0.50
CA GLY A 14 54.16 -12.30 -0.47
C GLY A 14 53.64 -13.71 -0.25
N ALA A 15 53.87 -14.56 -1.18
CA ALA A 15 53.40 -15.89 -1.51
C ALA A 15 53.97 -17.07 -0.67
N GLY A 16 53.33 -18.25 -0.84
CA GLY A 16 53.96 -19.59 -0.64
C GLY A 16 53.00 -20.67 -0.23
N ALA A 17 52.42 -21.45 -1.14
CA ALA A 17 52.72 -22.86 -1.49
C ALA A 17 52.57 -23.87 -0.31
N ALA A 18 51.90 -24.95 -0.36
CA ALA A 18 51.47 -26.02 -1.24
C ALA A 18 51.36 -27.36 -0.43
N LEU A 19 50.44 -28.20 -0.85
CA LEU A 19 50.44 -29.68 -0.79
C LEU A 19 50.17 -30.45 0.51
N GLY A 20 49.21 -31.35 0.42
CA GLY A 20 49.02 -32.50 1.29
C GLY A 20 47.68 -33.24 1.06
N MET A 21 47.61 -34.09 0.05
CA MET A 21 46.57 -35.12 -0.10
C MET A 21 46.66 -36.16 1.00
N SER A 22 45.54 -36.62 1.55
CA SER A 22 45.39 -38.01 2.01
C SER A 22 43.92 -38.43 1.96
N VAL A 23 43.66 -39.39 1.10
CA VAL A 23 42.40 -40.15 0.97
C VAL A 23 42.37 -41.24 2.04
N LEU A 24 41.24 -41.37 2.74
CA LEU A 24 40.86 -42.62 3.37
C LEU A 24 39.34 -42.77 3.35
N ALA A 25 38.90 -43.78 2.65
CA ALA A 25 37.53 -44.23 2.55
C ALA A 25 37.13 -45.10 3.74
N ALA A 26 35.92 -44.96 4.22
CA ALA A 26 35.16 -46.02 4.88
C ALA A 26 33.66 -45.70 4.85
N THR A 27 32.88 -46.59 4.28
CA THR A 27 31.43 -46.71 4.21
C THR A 27 30.87 -47.52 5.38
N PRO A 28 29.54 -47.81 5.48
CA PRO A 28 28.44 -46.94 5.93
C PRO A 28 27.71 -47.57 7.16
N ALA A 29 26.90 -46.78 7.86
CA ALA A 29 25.85 -47.34 8.71
C ALA A 29 24.58 -46.45 8.60
N SER A 30 23.55 -47.07 8.08
CA SER A 30 22.17 -46.55 8.05
C SER A 30 21.63 -46.40 9.45
N ALA A 31 21.08 -45.24 9.73
CA ALA A 31 20.01 -45.06 10.72
C ALA A 31 19.02 -44.04 10.17
N ALA A 32 17.86 -44.53 9.73
CA ALA A 32 16.74 -43.71 9.32
C ALA A 32 16.09 -43.12 10.58
N SER A 33 16.24 -41.84 10.76
CA SER A 33 15.30 -41.04 11.58
C SER A 33 14.72 -39.97 10.67
N GLY A 34 13.45 -40.20 10.28
CA GLY A 34 12.70 -39.29 9.41
C GLY A 34 12.36 -38.00 10.12
N SER A 35 13.22 -37.01 10.03
CA SER A 35 12.76 -35.64 10.18
C SER A 35 12.21 -35.18 8.83
N ARG A 36 10.90 -35.09 8.70
CA ARG A 36 10.27 -34.35 7.61
C ARG A 36 10.63 -32.87 7.76
N SER A 37 11.79 -32.52 7.31
CA SER A 37 12.15 -31.15 6.99
C SER A 37 11.22 -30.74 5.84
N SER A 38 10.18 -29.98 6.13
CA SER A 38 9.38 -29.29 5.12
C SER A 38 10.29 -28.28 4.44
N ARG A 39 10.94 -28.71 3.37
CA ARG A 39 11.49 -27.78 2.38
C ARG A 39 10.31 -27.09 1.72
N SER A 40 9.86 -25.97 2.30
CA SER A 40 9.07 -25.00 1.55
C SER A 40 10.00 -24.43 0.48
N GLY A 41 9.98 -25.04 -0.71
CA GLY A 41 10.66 -24.49 -1.88
C GLY A 41 10.11 -23.09 -2.13
N SER A 42 11.00 -22.13 -2.30
CA SER A 42 10.71 -20.71 -2.60
C SER A 42 10.05 -20.53 -3.98
N GLY A 43 8.86 -21.12 -4.20
CA GLY A 43 8.23 -21.10 -5.52
C GLY A 43 6.79 -21.62 -5.59
N ALA A 44 6.37 -22.51 -4.69
CA ALA A 44 5.01 -23.05 -4.71
C ALA A 44 4.02 -22.15 -3.97
N GLU A 45 2.78 -22.10 -4.45
CA GLU A 45 1.68 -21.50 -3.71
C GLU A 45 1.38 -22.28 -2.43
N GLU A 46 0.87 -21.59 -1.42
CA GLU A 46 0.38 -22.22 -0.19
C GLU A 46 -0.77 -23.19 -0.51
N SER A 47 -0.66 -24.41 -0.01
CA SER A 47 -1.64 -25.47 -0.22
C SER A 47 -2.47 -25.76 1.03
N ARG A 48 -2.06 -25.26 2.19
CA ARG A 48 -2.82 -25.42 3.44
C ARG A 48 -4.08 -24.58 3.40
N THR A 49 -5.13 -25.11 3.99
CA THR A 49 -6.38 -24.38 4.22
C THR A 49 -6.20 -23.27 5.27
N LEU A 50 -7.13 -22.32 5.31
CA LEU A 50 -7.15 -21.30 6.36
C LEU A 50 -7.26 -21.93 7.76
N ASP A 51 -7.94 -23.06 7.93
CA ASP A 51 -8.07 -23.72 9.23
C ASP A 51 -6.78 -24.42 9.66
N GLU A 52 -6.02 -24.97 8.72
CA GLU A 52 -4.69 -25.51 9.00
C GLU A 52 -3.71 -24.41 9.38
N LEU A 53 -3.68 -23.31 8.61
CA LEU A 53 -2.84 -22.14 8.94
C LEU A 53 -3.24 -21.50 10.28
N TYR A 54 -4.53 -21.49 10.61
CA TYR A 54 -5.01 -20.98 11.90
C TYR A 54 -4.52 -21.83 13.06
N ARG A 55 -4.62 -23.16 12.96
CA ARG A 55 -4.08 -24.06 13.99
C ARG A 55 -2.59 -23.90 14.18
N ASP A 56 -1.86 -23.80 13.07
CA ASP A 56 -0.41 -23.59 13.09
C ASP A 56 -0.06 -22.24 13.73
N ALA A 57 -0.79 -21.18 13.40
CA ALA A 57 -0.59 -19.85 13.98
C ALA A 57 -0.85 -19.82 15.48
N LEU A 58 -1.88 -20.55 15.97
CA LEU A 58 -2.15 -20.67 17.39
C LEU A 58 -1.03 -21.45 18.12
N ALA A 59 -0.52 -22.52 17.50
CA ALA A 59 0.60 -23.28 18.04
C ALA A 59 1.88 -22.43 18.17
N ASP A 60 2.05 -21.44 17.30
CA ASP A 60 3.17 -20.46 17.31
C ASP A 60 2.88 -19.24 18.20
N GLY A 61 1.82 -19.26 19.02
CA GLY A 61 1.51 -18.23 20.01
C GLY A 61 0.34 -17.30 19.68
N GLY A 62 -0.29 -17.44 18.50
CA GLY A 62 -1.54 -16.77 18.14
C GLY A 62 -1.49 -15.25 17.99
N LYS A 63 -0.31 -14.64 17.86
CA LYS A 63 -0.11 -13.19 17.75
C LYS A 63 0.17 -12.76 16.33
N LEU A 64 -0.25 -11.55 16.00
CA LEU A 64 0.05 -10.91 14.72
C LEU A 64 0.08 -9.39 14.89
N VAL A 65 1.13 -8.75 14.37
CA VAL A 65 1.25 -7.30 14.31
C VAL A 65 1.29 -6.84 12.86
N VAL A 66 0.37 -5.93 12.49
CA VAL A 66 0.26 -5.37 11.14
C VAL A 66 0.38 -3.85 11.19
N TYR A 67 1.27 -3.28 10.39
CA TYR A 67 1.26 -1.84 10.09
C TYR A 67 0.47 -1.60 8.81
N ALA A 68 -0.60 -0.82 8.93
CA ALA A 68 -1.52 -0.52 7.85
C ALA A 68 -1.57 0.97 7.53
N GLY A 69 -1.49 1.31 6.25
CA GLY A 69 -1.77 2.66 5.79
C GLY A 69 -3.24 3.03 6.02
N GLY A 70 -3.47 4.26 6.46
CA GLY A 70 -4.80 4.82 6.66
C GLY A 70 -4.77 6.22 7.24
N ASP A 71 -5.94 6.87 7.26
CA ASP A 71 -6.10 8.29 7.60
C ASP A 71 -6.63 8.51 9.02
N THR A 72 -7.17 7.46 9.64
CA THR A 72 -7.68 7.51 11.02
C THR A 72 -7.30 6.24 11.78
N PRO A 73 -7.15 6.30 13.12
CA PRO A 73 -6.80 5.11 13.92
C PRO A 73 -7.82 3.98 13.79
N THR A 74 -9.06 4.30 13.44
CA THR A 74 -10.20 3.37 13.35
C THR A 74 -10.47 2.85 11.93
N GLN A 75 -9.74 3.33 10.92
CA GLN A 75 -10.02 3.00 9.52
C GLN A 75 -9.98 1.50 9.22
N GLN A 76 -9.25 0.72 9.98
CA GLN A 76 -9.13 -0.72 9.82
C GLN A 76 -9.97 -1.53 10.82
N ASP A 77 -10.90 -0.92 11.54
CA ASP A 77 -11.70 -1.62 12.55
C ASP A 77 -12.61 -2.69 11.94
N ALA A 78 -13.14 -2.45 10.74
CA ALA A 78 -13.89 -3.46 10.00
C ALA A 78 -13.02 -4.68 9.64
N THR A 79 -11.78 -4.45 9.23
CA THR A 79 -10.79 -5.51 8.94
C THR A 79 -10.43 -6.30 10.21
N LYS A 80 -10.19 -5.60 11.32
CA LYS A 80 -9.94 -6.23 12.64
C LYS A 80 -11.12 -7.10 13.07
N ALA A 81 -12.34 -6.56 12.97
CA ALA A 81 -13.56 -7.27 13.33
C ALA A 81 -13.79 -8.51 12.45
N ALA A 82 -13.60 -8.41 11.14
CA ALA A 82 -13.75 -9.52 10.20
C ALA A 82 -12.70 -10.63 10.45
N PHE A 83 -11.43 -10.24 10.69
CA PHE A 83 -10.38 -11.18 11.04
C PHE A 83 -10.68 -11.90 12.37
N LYS A 84 -11.03 -11.14 13.41
CA LYS A 84 -11.38 -11.70 14.73
C LYS A 84 -12.62 -12.60 14.70
N LYS A 85 -13.61 -12.27 13.86
CA LYS A 85 -14.78 -13.14 13.64
C LYS A 85 -14.39 -14.47 13.03
N ARG A 86 -13.43 -14.47 12.08
CA ARG A 86 -12.97 -15.70 11.41
C ARG A 86 -11.98 -16.51 12.25
N PHE A 87 -11.15 -15.83 13.05
CA PHE A 87 -10.06 -16.41 13.86
C PHE A 87 -10.14 -15.90 15.31
N PRO A 88 -11.11 -16.37 16.09
CA PRO A 88 -11.46 -15.78 17.39
C PRO A 88 -10.34 -15.84 18.44
N ASP A 89 -9.44 -16.83 18.36
CA ASP A 89 -8.37 -17.01 19.34
C ASP A 89 -7.06 -16.30 18.94
N MET A 90 -7.01 -15.67 17.75
CA MET A 90 -5.87 -14.86 17.36
C MET A 90 -5.89 -13.48 18.04
N GLU A 91 -4.73 -13.02 18.46
CA GLU A 91 -4.47 -11.65 18.92
C GLU A 91 -3.92 -10.82 17.76
N LEU A 92 -4.78 -10.00 17.13
CA LEU A 92 -4.38 -9.09 16.08
C LEU A 92 -4.16 -7.68 16.62
N THR A 93 -2.91 -7.20 16.55
CA THR A 93 -2.56 -5.79 16.71
C THR A 93 -2.39 -5.17 15.32
N LEU A 94 -3.34 -4.33 14.91
CA LEU A 94 -3.29 -3.62 13.64
C LEU A 94 -3.20 -2.12 13.91
N ILE A 95 -2.07 -1.52 13.55
CA ILE A 95 -1.74 -0.12 13.82
C ILE A 95 -1.89 0.66 12.53
N VAL A 96 -2.76 1.67 12.56
CA VAL A 96 -3.06 2.53 11.41
C VAL A 96 -2.32 3.85 11.56
N ASP A 97 -1.61 4.23 10.50
CA ASP A 97 -1.02 5.55 10.31
C ASP A 97 -0.83 5.80 8.82
N TYR A 98 -0.46 7.03 8.43
CA TYR A 98 -0.09 7.30 7.04
C TYR A 98 1.06 6.38 6.60
N SER A 99 0.94 5.82 5.39
CA SER A 99 1.94 4.89 4.85
C SER A 99 3.36 5.48 4.87
N LYS A 100 3.50 6.79 4.61
CA LYS A 100 4.77 7.52 4.63
C LYS A 100 5.42 7.64 6.01
N TYR A 101 4.69 7.38 7.09
CA TYR A 101 5.26 7.31 8.45
C TYR A 101 5.58 5.88 8.84
N HIS A 102 4.79 4.92 8.37
CA HIS A 102 5.09 3.51 8.56
C HIS A 102 6.36 3.07 7.84
N ASP A 103 6.61 3.56 6.62
CA ASP A 103 7.83 3.23 5.88
C ASP A 103 9.08 3.69 6.64
N VAL A 104 9.09 4.92 7.13
CA VAL A 104 10.19 5.47 7.95
C VAL A 104 10.38 4.68 9.25
N ARG A 105 9.27 4.28 9.93
CA ARG A 105 9.35 3.46 11.14
C ARG A 105 9.97 2.10 10.86
N VAL A 106 9.52 1.43 9.81
CA VAL A 106 10.04 0.12 9.41
C VAL A 106 11.53 0.20 9.07
N ASP A 107 11.94 1.23 8.33
CA ASP A 107 13.35 1.44 8.00
C ASP A 107 14.22 1.67 9.25
N ASN A 108 13.76 2.48 10.19
CA ASN A 108 14.47 2.71 11.46
C ASN A 108 14.50 1.45 12.33
N GLN A 109 13.40 0.71 12.40
CA GLN A 109 13.32 -0.54 13.16
C GLN A 109 14.26 -1.61 12.58
N PHE A 110 14.39 -1.70 11.26
CA PHE A 110 15.42 -2.56 10.64
C PHE A 110 16.84 -2.09 10.96
N ALA A 111 17.09 -0.80 10.96
CA ALA A 111 18.43 -0.25 11.24
C ALA A 111 18.86 -0.46 12.70
N THR A 112 17.91 -0.54 13.63
CA THR A 112 18.14 -0.67 15.08
C THR A 112 17.86 -2.07 15.62
N ASP A 113 17.50 -3.04 14.77
CA ASP A 113 17.10 -4.41 15.14
C ASP A 113 15.93 -4.46 16.16
N THR A 114 14.97 -3.55 15.97
CA THR A 114 13.80 -3.40 16.84
C THR A 114 12.49 -3.57 16.08
N LEU A 115 12.46 -4.45 15.07
CA LEU A 115 11.29 -4.65 14.21
C LEU A 115 10.05 -5.03 15.04
N VAL A 116 8.95 -4.30 14.82
CA VAL A 116 7.67 -4.52 15.50
C VAL A 116 6.66 -5.27 14.61
N PRO A 117 6.39 -4.84 13.36
CA PRO A 117 5.35 -5.50 12.55
C PRO A 117 5.83 -6.81 11.93
N ASP A 118 4.89 -7.74 11.80
CA ASP A 118 5.07 -8.97 11.01
C ASP A 118 4.71 -8.74 9.56
N VAL A 119 3.67 -7.93 9.33
CA VAL A 119 3.14 -7.58 8.01
C VAL A 119 3.04 -6.06 7.87
N VAL A 120 3.36 -5.59 6.69
CA VAL A 120 3.06 -4.22 6.27
C VAL A 120 2.06 -4.25 5.12
N GLN A 121 1.07 -3.33 5.15
CA GLN A 121 0.12 -3.10 4.05
C GLN A 121 0.01 -1.60 3.77
N LEU A 122 0.74 -1.11 2.77
CA LEU A 122 1.00 0.31 2.58
C LEU A 122 0.74 0.76 1.14
N GLN A 123 0.51 2.07 1.00
CA GLN A 123 0.37 2.78 -0.28
C GLN A 123 1.73 3.20 -0.87
N THR A 124 2.79 3.23 -0.07
CA THR A 124 4.15 3.58 -0.50
C THR A 124 4.77 2.44 -1.31
N LEU A 125 4.29 2.27 -2.55
CA LEU A 125 4.58 1.09 -3.39
C LEU A 125 6.06 0.91 -3.69
N GLN A 126 6.83 1.99 -3.77
CA GLN A 126 8.27 1.99 -4.03
C GLN A 126 9.06 1.26 -2.92
N ASP A 127 8.57 1.30 -1.68
CA ASP A 127 9.26 0.67 -0.55
C ASP A 127 9.29 -0.85 -0.67
N PHE A 128 8.22 -1.45 -1.19
CA PHE A 128 8.20 -2.91 -1.39
C PHE A 128 9.25 -3.37 -2.40
N THR A 129 9.51 -2.58 -3.44
CA THR A 129 10.59 -2.85 -4.41
C THR A 129 11.95 -2.70 -3.74
N ARG A 130 12.17 -1.62 -3.03
CA ARG A 130 13.40 -1.32 -2.30
C ARG A 130 13.67 -2.35 -1.18
N TRP A 131 12.68 -2.67 -0.36
CA TRP A 131 12.81 -3.68 0.70
C TRP A 131 13.07 -5.09 0.15
N LYS A 132 12.48 -5.43 -1.02
CA LYS A 132 12.81 -6.68 -1.72
C LYS A 132 14.29 -6.71 -2.12
N GLU A 133 14.79 -5.66 -2.77
CA GLU A 133 16.20 -5.54 -3.19
C GLU A 133 17.16 -5.60 -2.00
N GLN A 134 16.77 -5.05 -0.86
CA GLN A 134 17.51 -5.09 0.40
C GLN A 134 17.37 -6.43 1.14
N GLY A 135 16.61 -7.39 0.63
CA GLY A 135 16.37 -8.69 1.28
C GLY A 135 15.59 -8.61 2.59
N ARG A 136 14.77 -7.56 2.78
CA ARG A 136 13.97 -7.30 3.99
C ARG A 136 12.58 -7.95 3.96
N LEU A 137 12.15 -8.49 2.83
CA LEU A 137 10.86 -9.17 2.68
C LEU A 137 11.05 -10.68 2.69
N LEU A 138 10.08 -11.40 3.24
CA LEU A 138 9.98 -12.84 3.20
C LEU A 138 9.17 -13.23 1.95
N PRO A 139 9.78 -13.86 0.92
CA PRO A 139 9.03 -14.34 -0.22
C PRO A 139 8.01 -15.39 0.19
N TYR A 140 6.75 -15.14 -0.13
CA TYR A 140 5.65 -16.05 0.15
C TYR A 140 4.54 -15.89 -0.90
N ARG A 141 4.01 -17.01 -1.36
CA ARG A 141 2.89 -17.05 -2.30
C ARG A 141 1.66 -17.62 -1.59
N PRO A 142 0.72 -16.78 -1.15
CA PRO A 142 -0.52 -17.25 -0.56
C PRO A 142 -1.35 -18.09 -1.53
N ALA A 143 -2.29 -18.89 -1.05
CA ALA A 143 -3.23 -19.62 -1.89
C ALA A 143 -3.99 -18.67 -2.82
N GLY A 144 -4.06 -19.02 -4.10
CA GLY A 144 -4.64 -18.17 -5.13
C GLY A 144 -3.72 -17.06 -5.65
N PHE A 145 -2.43 -17.07 -5.30
CA PHE A 145 -1.45 -16.11 -5.81
C PHE A 145 -1.39 -16.09 -7.35
N SER A 146 -1.49 -17.26 -8.01
CA SER A 146 -1.56 -17.36 -9.47
C SER A 146 -2.74 -16.62 -10.07
N LYS A 147 -3.82 -16.46 -9.31
CA LYS A 147 -5.05 -15.76 -9.70
C LYS A 147 -5.02 -14.25 -9.47
N VAL A 148 -4.03 -13.74 -8.77
CA VAL A 148 -3.85 -12.28 -8.65
C VAL A 148 -3.38 -11.73 -9.99
N TYR A 149 -3.94 -10.59 -10.41
CA TYR A 149 -3.54 -9.90 -11.64
C TYR A 149 -2.02 -9.65 -11.64
N ASP A 150 -1.35 -9.93 -12.76
CA ASP A 150 0.12 -10.02 -12.77
C ASP A 150 0.85 -8.75 -12.31
N LYS A 151 0.29 -7.58 -12.61
CA LYS A 151 0.88 -6.31 -12.18
C LYS A 151 0.61 -5.98 -10.70
N PHE A 152 -0.20 -6.76 -10.02
CA PHE A 152 -0.55 -6.62 -8.61
C PHE A 152 0.19 -7.60 -7.69
N LYS A 153 1.24 -8.25 -8.19
CA LYS A 153 2.09 -9.16 -7.41
C LYS A 153 3.54 -9.09 -7.87
N ASP A 154 4.44 -9.37 -6.97
CA ASP A 154 5.83 -9.66 -7.32
C ASP A 154 5.94 -11.12 -7.81
N PRO A 155 6.51 -11.39 -8.99
CA PRO A 155 6.58 -12.76 -9.51
C PRO A 155 7.32 -13.75 -8.60
N GLN A 156 8.20 -13.26 -7.72
CA GLN A 156 8.93 -14.07 -6.75
C GLN A 156 8.22 -14.17 -5.39
N GLY A 157 7.07 -13.51 -5.22
CA GLY A 157 6.27 -13.54 -3.99
C GLY A 157 6.77 -12.62 -2.88
N ALA A 158 7.63 -11.65 -3.18
CA ALA A 158 8.11 -10.72 -2.15
C ALA A 158 6.98 -9.84 -1.60
N TRP A 159 5.98 -9.52 -2.42
CA TRP A 159 4.78 -8.80 -2.04
C TRP A 159 3.61 -9.20 -2.94
N VAL A 160 2.41 -8.94 -2.47
CA VAL A 160 1.16 -9.11 -3.21
C VAL A 160 0.20 -8.00 -2.86
N ALA A 161 -0.59 -7.53 -3.82
CA ALA A 161 -1.68 -6.62 -3.51
C ALA A 161 -2.86 -7.39 -2.87
N ILE A 162 -3.47 -6.79 -1.86
CA ILE A 162 -4.59 -7.38 -1.11
C ILE A 162 -5.94 -6.79 -1.50
N GLY A 163 -5.95 -5.76 -2.33
CA GLY A 163 -7.13 -5.10 -2.87
C GLY A 163 -6.71 -3.97 -3.81
N ALA A 164 -7.59 -3.54 -4.69
CA ALA A 164 -7.37 -2.39 -5.53
C ALA A 164 -8.13 -1.17 -4.98
N VAL A 165 -7.45 -0.03 -4.94
CA VAL A 165 -8.01 1.25 -4.55
C VAL A 165 -8.02 2.17 -5.77
N ALA A 166 -9.08 2.94 -5.94
CA ALA A 166 -9.20 3.89 -7.03
C ALA A 166 -9.55 5.29 -6.51
N PHE A 167 -8.85 6.32 -7.02
CA PHE A 167 -9.11 7.71 -6.72
C PHE A 167 -9.63 8.46 -7.94
N SER A 168 -10.65 9.26 -7.69
CA SER A 168 -11.24 10.20 -8.63
C SER A 168 -11.89 11.34 -7.83
N PHE A 169 -13.04 11.80 -8.26
CA PHE A 169 -13.87 12.73 -7.49
C PHE A 169 -15.26 12.12 -7.21
N LEU A 170 -15.93 12.66 -6.23
CA LEU A 170 -17.29 12.29 -5.86
C LEU A 170 -18.11 13.53 -5.55
N TYR A 171 -19.42 13.38 -5.50
CA TYR A 171 -20.33 14.47 -5.18
C TYR A 171 -21.58 13.98 -4.46
N ASP A 172 -22.19 14.84 -3.69
CA ASP A 172 -23.54 14.66 -3.14
C ASP A 172 -24.58 14.97 -4.22
N VAL A 173 -25.44 13.99 -4.51
CA VAL A 173 -26.42 14.07 -5.61
C VAL A 173 -27.44 15.20 -5.41
N ALA A 174 -27.87 15.42 -4.17
CA ALA A 174 -28.84 16.47 -3.86
C ALA A 174 -28.18 17.84 -3.92
N ALA A 175 -26.93 17.97 -3.45
CA ALA A 175 -26.22 19.24 -3.42
C ALA A 175 -25.81 19.75 -4.81
N VAL A 176 -25.53 18.87 -5.77
CA VAL A 176 -25.13 19.26 -7.14
C VAL A 176 -26.33 19.32 -8.10
N GLY A 177 -27.38 18.54 -7.85
CA GLY A 177 -28.59 18.50 -8.68
C GLY A 177 -28.32 18.08 -10.13
N ALA A 178 -28.98 18.74 -11.09
CA ALA A 178 -28.84 18.45 -12.52
C ALA A 178 -27.47 18.82 -13.10
N ASP A 179 -26.72 19.66 -12.42
CA ASP A 179 -25.43 20.20 -12.89
C ASP A 179 -24.22 19.38 -12.42
N ALA A 180 -24.44 18.12 -12.06
CA ALA A 180 -23.40 17.23 -11.54
C ALA A 180 -22.14 17.21 -12.44
N PRO A 181 -20.93 17.37 -11.86
CA PRO A 181 -19.69 17.33 -12.61
C PRO A 181 -19.46 15.93 -13.18
N LYS A 182 -19.04 15.85 -14.45
CA LYS A 182 -18.78 14.61 -15.19
C LYS A 182 -17.30 14.40 -15.44
N THR A 183 -16.54 15.48 -15.46
CA THR A 183 -15.11 15.47 -15.77
C THR A 183 -14.34 16.37 -14.80
N PRO A 184 -13.02 16.23 -14.69
CA PRO A 184 -12.21 17.17 -13.91
C PRO A 184 -12.27 18.62 -14.40
N LEU A 185 -12.63 18.86 -15.67
CA LEU A 185 -12.80 20.22 -16.18
C LEU A 185 -14.00 20.91 -15.54
N ASP A 186 -15.05 20.17 -15.21
CA ASP A 186 -16.25 20.74 -14.58
C ASP A 186 -15.99 21.25 -13.16
N LEU A 187 -14.90 20.75 -12.51
CA LEU A 187 -14.55 21.11 -11.14
C LEU A 187 -14.06 22.56 -10.97
N ILE A 188 -13.63 23.17 -12.07
CA ILE A 188 -13.18 24.58 -12.08
C ILE A 188 -14.28 25.58 -12.48
N ASP A 189 -15.51 25.11 -12.69
CA ASP A 189 -16.65 26.00 -12.95
C ASP A 189 -16.88 26.89 -11.70
N PRO A 190 -16.98 28.23 -11.85
CA PRO A 190 -17.19 29.18 -10.75
C PRO A 190 -18.38 28.88 -9.83
N LYS A 191 -19.39 28.14 -10.32
CA LYS A 191 -20.56 27.73 -9.50
C LYS A 191 -20.18 26.82 -8.32
N TRP A 192 -19.01 26.17 -8.37
CA TRP A 192 -18.49 25.29 -7.33
C TRP A 192 -17.60 25.99 -6.31
N LYS A 193 -17.38 27.29 -6.45
CA LYS A 193 -16.52 28.04 -5.52
C LYS A 193 -17.02 27.88 -4.07
N GLY A 194 -16.10 27.48 -3.18
CA GLY A 194 -16.38 27.22 -1.77
C GLY A 194 -17.11 25.90 -1.48
N LYS A 195 -17.47 25.11 -2.51
CA LYS A 195 -18.25 23.86 -2.38
C LYS A 195 -17.41 22.59 -2.52
N ILE A 196 -16.09 22.70 -2.71
CA ILE A 196 -15.17 21.58 -2.96
C ILE A 196 -14.34 21.29 -1.72
N ALA A 197 -14.14 19.99 -1.43
CA ALA A 197 -13.12 19.50 -0.52
C ALA A 197 -12.07 18.67 -1.28
N SER A 198 -10.83 18.65 -0.82
CA SER A 198 -9.78 17.80 -1.34
C SER A 198 -8.77 17.41 -0.27
N SER A 199 -8.08 16.29 -0.45
CA SER A 199 -6.81 16.03 0.22
C SER A 199 -5.71 16.89 -0.41
N TYR A 200 -4.68 17.24 0.41
CA TYR A 200 -3.53 17.96 -0.11
C TYR A 200 -2.73 17.08 -1.08
N PRO A 201 -2.54 17.46 -2.35
CA PRO A 201 -1.77 16.65 -3.29
C PRO A 201 -0.30 16.53 -2.89
N HIS A 202 0.27 17.52 -2.20
CA HIS A 202 1.65 17.50 -1.74
C HIS A 202 1.85 16.86 -0.35
N ASP A 203 0.79 16.29 0.23
CA ASP A 203 0.84 15.54 1.49
C ASP A 203 0.51 14.04 1.31
N ASP A 204 -0.29 13.68 0.32
CA ASP A 204 -0.68 12.30 0.00
C ASP A 204 -0.19 11.92 -1.40
N ASP A 205 0.57 10.82 -1.50
CA ASP A 205 1.22 10.42 -2.75
C ASP A 205 0.23 9.99 -3.85
N ALA A 206 -0.92 9.38 -3.49
CA ALA A 206 -1.94 9.04 -4.49
C ALA A 206 -2.69 10.29 -4.98
N SER A 207 -2.98 11.21 -4.06
CA SER A 207 -3.51 12.53 -4.42
C SER A 207 -2.54 13.28 -5.32
N LEU A 208 -1.25 13.25 -5.00
CA LEU A 208 -0.21 13.86 -5.82
C LEU A 208 -0.23 13.31 -7.24
N TYR A 209 -0.29 11.99 -7.37
CA TYR A 209 -0.31 11.35 -8.69
C TYR A 209 -1.57 11.70 -9.46
N LEU A 210 -2.76 11.65 -8.85
CA LEU A 210 -3.99 12.07 -9.51
C LEU A 210 -3.94 13.52 -10.01
N TYR A 211 -3.45 14.44 -9.16
CA TYR A 211 -3.29 15.84 -9.53
C TYR A 211 -2.23 16.04 -10.61
N SER A 212 -1.16 15.26 -10.62
CA SER A 212 -0.16 15.28 -11.69
C SER A 212 -0.77 14.87 -13.04
N LEU A 213 -1.66 13.87 -13.06
CA LEU A 213 -2.41 13.49 -14.25
C LEU A 213 -3.32 14.63 -14.76
N TYR A 214 -3.98 15.33 -13.83
CA TYR A 214 -4.81 16.48 -14.19
C TYR A 214 -3.97 17.64 -14.71
N ALA A 215 -2.87 17.98 -14.06
CA ALA A 215 -1.96 19.03 -14.50
C ALA A 215 -1.33 18.71 -15.86
N GLN A 216 -0.93 17.47 -16.11
CA GLN A 216 -0.42 17.02 -17.41
C GLN A 216 -1.49 17.07 -18.50
N ARG A 217 -2.74 16.77 -18.19
CA ARG A 217 -3.84 16.74 -19.18
C ARG A 217 -4.41 18.11 -19.47
N TYR A 218 -4.52 18.99 -18.46
CA TYR A 218 -5.26 20.26 -18.56
C TYR A 218 -4.37 21.50 -18.40
N GLY A 219 -3.10 21.33 -18.05
CA GLY A 219 -2.18 22.43 -17.82
C GLY A 219 -2.26 23.05 -16.42
N TRP A 220 -1.32 23.93 -16.15
CA TRP A 220 -1.23 24.64 -14.86
C TRP A 220 -2.34 25.69 -14.68
N ASP A 221 -2.95 26.15 -15.77
CA ASP A 221 -4.10 27.06 -15.70
C ASP A 221 -5.30 26.38 -15.03
N TRP A 222 -5.48 25.06 -15.26
CA TRP A 222 -6.49 24.28 -14.52
C TRP A 222 -6.18 24.23 -13.02
N VAL A 223 -4.91 24.02 -12.65
CA VAL A 223 -4.47 24.00 -11.25
C VAL A 223 -4.70 25.35 -10.58
N ALA A 224 -4.35 26.44 -11.26
CA ALA A 224 -4.57 27.79 -10.79
C ALA A 224 -6.06 28.10 -10.62
N ALA A 225 -6.90 27.70 -11.60
CA ALA A 225 -8.34 27.86 -11.51
C ALA A 225 -8.94 27.07 -10.35
N LEU A 226 -8.48 25.84 -10.10
CA LEU A 226 -8.90 25.04 -8.94
C LEU A 226 -8.46 25.71 -7.62
N ALA A 227 -7.24 26.24 -7.55
CA ALA A 227 -6.78 26.99 -6.36
C ALA A 227 -7.66 28.20 -6.07
N GLY A 228 -8.21 28.85 -7.11
CA GLY A 228 -9.17 29.95 -7.02
C GLY A 228 -10.58 29.56 -6.56
N GLN A 229 -10.90 28.26 -6.47
CA GLN A 229 -12.23 27.75 -6.09
C GLN A 229 -12.50 27.75 -4.57
N ASP A 230 -11.61 28.25 -3.75
CA ASP A 230 -11.74 28.20 -2.28
C ASP A 230 -11.96 26.76 -1.79
N VAL A 231 -11.08 25.86 -2.24
CA VAL A 231 -11.12 24.44 -1.89
C VAL A 231 -10.77 24.24 -0.43
N ARG A 232 -11.57 23.48 0.31
CA ARG A 232 -11.22 23.03 1.66
C ARG A 232 -10.25 21.86 1.57
N PHE A 233 -8.98 22.12 1.79
CA PHE A 233 -7.96 21.06 1.91
C PHE A 233 -7.87 20.51 3.32
N ALA A 234 -7.67 19.20 3.43
CA ALA A 234 -7.38 18.52 4.70
C ALA A 234 -6.42 17.34 4.46
N ARG A 235 -5.75 16.87 5.52
CA ARG A 235 -4.94 15.67 5.47
C ARG A 235 -5.82 14.43 5.35
N GLY A 236 -5.28 13.40 4.69
CA GLY A 236 -5.92 12.11 4.52
C GLY A 236 -6.90 12.06 3.35
N SER A 237 -6.82 10.98 2.60
CA SER A 237 -7.59 10.78 1.37
C SER A 237 -9.07 10.51 1.60
N ASN A 238 -9.47 10.15 2.84
CA ASN A 238 -10.87 10.01 3.21
C ASN A 238 -11.55 11.35 3.51
N SER A 239 -10.77 12.38 3.88
CA SER A 239 -11.31 13.67 4.33
C SER A 239 -12.23 14.37 3.32
N PRO A 240 -12.02 14.33 1.99
CA PRO A 240 -12.95 14.90 1.03
C PRO A 240 -14.29 14.16 0.99
N GLY A 241 -14.24 12.82 1.02
CA GLY A 241 -15.43 11.99 1.06
C GLY A 241 -16.26 12.21 2.34
N ASP A 242 -15.60 12.34 3.47
CA ASP A 242 -16.25 12.61 4.76
C ASP A 242 -16.88 14.00 4.79
N ALA A 243 -16.22 15.01 4.22
CA ALA A 243 -16.79 16.35 4.10
C ALA A 243 -18.07 16.38 3.23
N VAL A 244 -18.12 15.54 2.18
CA VAL A 244 -19.30 15.43 1.32
C VAL A 244 -20.42 14.66 2.02
N ARG A 245 -20.11 13.48 2.60
CA ARG A 245 -21.10 12.67 3.34
C ARG A 245 -21.66 13.40 4.56
N GLY A 246 -20.87 14.25 5.17
CA GLY A 246 -21.28 15.10 6.29
C GLY A 246 -22.02 16.39 5.87
N GLY A 247 -22.31 16.58 4.58
CA GLY A 247 -23.02 17.76 4.07
C GLY A 247 -22.24 19.08 4.16
N GLN A 248 -20.94 19.03 4.42
CA GLN A 248 -20.09 20.21 4.57
C GLN A 248 -19.63 20.79 3.23
N LYS A 249 -19.51 19.93 2.22
CA LYS A 249 -19.13 20.27 0.84
C LYS A 249 -19.95 19.44 -0.14
N ALA A 250 -20.13 19.95 -1.36
CA ALA A 250 -20.90 19.27 -2.39
C ALA A 250 -20.05 18.28 -3.20
N ILE A 251 -18.74 18.54 -3.32
CA ILE A 251 -17.82 17.79 -4.16
C ILE A 251 -16.56 17.45 -3.36
N GLY A 252 -16.07 16.22 -3.52
CA GLY A 252 -14.80 15.75 -2.96
C GLY A 252 -13.86 15.29 -4.07
N ILE A 253 -12.62 15.80 -4.10
CA ILE A 253 -11.59 15.43 -5.07
C ILE A 253 -10.53 14.58 -4.39
N SER A 254 -9.97 13.63 -5.13
CA SER A 254 -8.86 12.77 -4.67
C SER A 254 -9.22 11.94 -3.45
N THR A 255 -10.24 11.15 -3.62
CA THR A 255 -10.74 10.24 -2.58
C THR A 255 -11.11 8.89 -3.18
N ALA A 256 -11.05 7.85 -2.35
CA ALA A 256 -11.43 6.51 -2.74
C ALA A 256 -12.94 6.39 -2.96
N GLY A 257 -13.32 5.50 -3.88
CA GLY A 257 -14.72 5.20 -4.13
C GLY A 257 -14.91 4.04 -5.08
N THR A 258 -16.16 3.81 -5.42
CA THR A 258 -16.61 2.74 -6.33
C THR A 258 -17.86 3.17 -7.07
N LEU A 259 -18.07 2.59 -8.25
CA LEU A 259 -19.32 2.73 -9.01
C LEU A 259 -20.53 2.07 -8.33
N LEU A 260 -20.28 1.26 -7.28
CA LEU A 260 -21.34 0.64 -6.47
C LEU A 260 -21.88 1.57 -5.37
N SER A 261 -21.33 2.77 -5.22
CA SER A 261 -21.84 3.69 -4.19
C SER A 261 -23.32 4.00 -4.46
N SER A 262 -24.13 3.63 -3.51
CA SER A 262 -25.51 4.07 -3.42
C SER A 262 -25.54 5.45 -2.80
N ASP A 263 -26.56 6.23 -3.17
CA ASP A 263 -26.79 7.57 -2.66
C ASP A 263 -26.43 7.78 -1.17
N PRO A 264 -26.34 9.00 -0.72
CA PRO A 264 -26.52 10.25 -1.48
C PRO A 264 -25.29 10.64 -2.32
N VAL A 265 -24.19 9.89 -2.23
CA VAL A 265 -22.89 10.26 -2.81
C VAL A 265 -22.57 9.38 -4.01
N LYS A 266 -22.24 9.99 -5.14
CA LYS A 266 -21.74 9.30 -6.34
C LYS A 266 -20.26 9.54 -6.51
N TRP A 267 -19.51 8.45 -6.68
CA TRP A 267 -18.14 8.47 -7.13
C TRP A 267 -18.09 8.35 -8.66
N VAL A 268 -17.19 9.08 -9.32
CA VAL A 268 -17.20 9.24 -10.77
C VAL A 268 -15.97 8.60 -11.41
N VAL A 269 -16.19 7.76 -12.42
CA VAL A 269 -15.19 7.42 -13.45
C VAL A 269 -15.42 8.35 -14.62
N PRO A 270 -14.57 9.35 -14.86
CA PRO A 270 -14.78 10.33 -15.91
C PRO A 270 -14.46 9.72 -17.27
N ASP A 271 -15.43 9.75 -18.20
CA ASP A 271 -15.26 9.19 -19.54
C ASP A 271 -14.19 9.94 -20.34
N GLY A 272 -13.21 9.21 -20.86
CA GLY A 272 -12.10 9.78 -21.64
C GLY A 272 -11.14 10.67 -20.85
N HIS A 273 -11.31 10.83 -19.55
CA HIS A 273 -10.47 11.65 -18.68
C HIS A 273 -9.76 10.79 -17.62
N PRO A 274 -8.57 11.21 -17.13
CA PRO A 274 -7.81 10.39 -16.19
C PRO A 274 -8.47 10.29 -14.82
N PHE A 275 -8.42 9.12 -14.25
CA PHE A 275 -8.46 8.82 -12.83
C PHE A 275 -7.32 7.87 -12.50
N MET A 276 -7.14 7.46 -11.28
CA MET A 276 -6.04 6.55 -10.94
C MET A 276 -6.50 5.39 -10.08
N ALA A 277 -5.77 4.27 -10.17
CA ALA A 277 -5.94 3.13 -9.29
C ALA A 277 -4.61 2.42 -9.05
N TRP A 278 -4.54 1.67 -7.95
CA TRP A 278 -3.38 0.84 -7.62
C TRP A 278 -3.77 -0.39 -6.84
N GLY A 279 -2.89 -1.40 -6.85
CA GLY A 279 -2.98 -2.52 -5.93
C GLY A 279 -2.33 -2.15 -4.59
N GLN A 280 -3.10 -2.17 -3.50
CA GLN A 280 -2.62 -1.94 -2.14
C GLN A 280 -1.70 -3.09 -1.73
N ARG A 281 -0.39 -2.84 -1.68
CA ARG A 281 0.61 -3.88 -1.43
C ARG A 281 0.65 -4.31 0.02
N ALA A 282 0.85 -5.63 0.22
CA ALA A 282 1.17 -6.22 1.51
C ALA A 282 2.36 -7.17 1.38
N ALA A 283 3.16 -7.27 2.44
CA ALA A 283 4.31 -8.16 2.50
C ALA A 283 4.57 -8.63 3.93
N ILE A 284 5.12 -9.82 4.07
CA ILE A 284 5.68 -10.32 5.32
C ILE A 284 7.12 -9.81 5.44
N LEU A 285 7.46 -9.22 6.56
CA LEU A 285 8.82 -8.77 6.81
C LEU A 285 9.71 -9.98 7.17
N LYS A 286 10.98 -9.97 6.69
CA LYS A 286 11.86 -11.14 6.84
C LYS A 286 12.18 -11.49 8.29
N GLN A 287 12.23 -10.49 9.17
CA GLN A 287 12.48 -10.65 10.59
C GLN A 287 11.18 -10.73 11.42
N ALA A 288 10.02 -10.95 10.76
CA ALA A 288 8.74 -11.13 11.44
C ALA A 288 8.82 -12.21 12.51
N ARG A 289 8.34 -11.89 13.70
CA ARG A 289 8.34 -12.83 14.85
C ARG A 289 7.24 -13.88 14.73
N ASN A 290 6.12 -13.51 14.10
CA ASN A 290 4.91 -14.33 14.00
C ASN A 290 4.65 -14.71 12.53
N THR A 291 5.62 -15.36 11.90
CA THR A 291 5.60 -15.66 10.46
C THR A 291 4.41 -16.52 10.04
N THR A 292 3.99 -17.50 10.87
CA THR A 292 2.84 -18.37 10.57
C THR A 292 1.53 -17.57 10.59
N ALA A 293 1.36 -16.70 11.57
CA ALA A 293 0.23 -15.78 11.64
C ALA A 293 0.21 -14.77 10.47
N ALA A 294 1.38 -14.29 10.04
CA ALA A 294 1.51 -13.43 8.87
C ALA A 294 1.09 -14.15 7.57
N LYS A 295 1.44 -15.43 7.41
CA LYS A 295 0.97 -16.27 6.30
C LYS A 295 -0.54 -16.47 6.34
N LEU A 296 -1.12 -16.78 7.51
CA LEU A 296 -2.57 -16.87 7.70
C LEU A 296 -3.26 -15.57 7.24
N TYR A 297 -2.74 -14.42 7.66
CA TYR A 297 -3.31 -13.12 7.31
C TYR A 297 -3.33 -12.87 5.79
N LEU A 298 -2.22 -13.11 5.09
CA LEU A 298 -2.18 -12.93 3.63
C LEU A 298 -3.08 -13.92 2.90
N ASN A 299 -3.19 -15.17 3.36
CA ASN A 299 -4.13 -16.14 2.79
C ASN A 299 -5.58 -15.72 3.00
N TRP A 300 -5.93 -15.22 4.18
CA TRP A 300 -7.25 -14.70 4.47
C TRP A 300 -7.57 -13.48 3.62
N GLN A 301 -6.64 -12.53 3.49
CA GLN A 301 -6.81 -11.34 2.64
C GLN A 301 -7.06 -11.71 1.17
N LEU A 302 -6.40 -12.75 0.65
CA LEU A 302 -6.58 -13.20 -0.73
C LEU A 302 -7.69 -14.23 -0.90
N SER A 303 -8.36 -14.67 0.17
CA SER A 303 -9.50 -15.57 0.04
C SER A 303 -10.62 -14.92 -0.78
N ASP A 304 -11.35 -15.73 -1.55
CA ASP A 304 -12.45 -15.24 -2.37
C ASP A 304 -13.51 -14.48 -1.55
N ALA A 305 -13.81 -14.96 -0.34
CA ALA A 305 -14.75 -14.30 0.56
C ALA A 305 -14.30 -12.89 0.95
N THR A 306 -13.02 -12.72 1.31
CA THR A 306 -12.47 -11.42 1.68
C THR A 306 -12.37 -10.50 0.47
N GLN A 307 -11.95 -11.02 -0.69
CA GLN A 307 -11.85 -10.24 -1.92
C GLN A 307 -13.20 -9.71 -2.42
N ARG A 308 -14.28 -10.46 -2.20
CA ARG A 308 -15.65 -9.98 -2.51
C ARG A 308 -16.16 -8.91 -1.56
N ALA A 309 -15.71 -8.92 -0.31
CA ALA A 309 -16.21 -8.04 0.74
C ALA A 309 -15.38 -6.75 0.93
N SER A 310 -14.17 -6.70 0.36
CA SER A 310 -13.19 -5.64 0.63
C SER A 310 -13.01 -4.67 -0.54
N PHE A 311 -12.37 -3.55 -0.27
CA PHE A 311 -11.92 -2.57 -1.27
C PHE A 311 -13.02 -2.10 -2.24
N ASN A 312 -14.22 -1.89 -1.73
CA ASN A 312 -15.35 -1.40 -2.52
C ASN A 312 -15.67 -2.27 -3.76
N GLY A 313 -15.37 -3.56 -3.69
CA GLY A 313 -15.58 -4.50 -4.79
C GLY A 313 -14.43 -4.58 -5.81
N TRP A 314 -13.35 -3.84 -5.64
CA TRP A 314 -12.17 -3.89 -6.50
C TRP A 314 -11.22 -5.02 -6.09
N SER A 315 -11.59 -6.28 -6.44
CA SER A 315 -10.71 -7.45 -6.22
C SER A 315 -9.42 -7.36 -7.02
N VAL A 316 -8.33 -7.88 -6.46
CA VAL A 316 -7.06 -8.07 -7.19
C VAL A 316 -7.00 -9.41 -7.93
N ARG A 317 -7.96 -10.32 -7.69
CA ARG A 317 -8.02 -11.64 -8.29
C ARG A 317 -8.78 -11.61 -9.61
N THR A 318 -8.28 -12.37 -10.59
CA THR A 318 -8.86 -12.49 -11.93
C THR A 318 -10.03 -13.50 -11.98
N ASP A 319 -10.22 -14.31 -10.93
CA ASP A 319 -11.25 -15.34 -10.82
C ASP A 319 -12.39 -14.98 -9.84
N THR A 320 -12.35 -13.79 -9.22
CA THR A 320 -13.43 -13.32 -8.34
C THR A 320 -14.58 -12.77 -9.18
N THR A 321 -15.80 -13.24 -8.92
CA THR A 321 -17.01 -12.63 -9.50
C THR A 321 -17.22 -11.25 -8.89
N LEU A 322 -17.17 -10.23 -9.71
CA LEU A 322 -17.38 -8.86 -9.29
C LEU A 322 -18.88 -8.54 -9.14
N PRO A 323 -19.23 -7.57 -8.29
CA PRO A 323 -20.60 -7.04 -8.25
C PRO A 323 -21.07 -6.55 -9.62
N ALA A 324 -22.37 -6.61 -9.86
CA ALA A 324 -22.96 -6.13 -11.10
C ALA A 324 -22.63 -4.64 -11.33
N GLY A 325 -22.24 -4.31 -12.55
CA GLY A 325 -21.86 -2.93 -12.93
C GLY A 325 -20.38 -2.59 -12.74
N LEU A 326 -19.59 -3.44 -12.06
CA LEU A 326 -18.14 -3.30 -11.98
C LEU A 326 -17.45 -4.17 -13.03
N LYS A 327 -16.38 -3.62 -13.61
CA LYS A 327 -15.35 -4.35 -14.35
C LYS A 327 -14.12 -4.49 -13.48
N PRO A 328 -13.23 -5.45 -13.75
CA PRO A 328 -11.90 -5.45 -13.17
C PRO A 328 -11.23 -4.09 -13.36
N ILE A 329 -10.54 -3.60 -12.33
CA ILE A 329 -9.98 -2.23 -12.37
C ILE A 329 -8.97 -2.04 -13.52
N TRP A 330 -8.31 -3.09 -13.95
CA TRP A 330 -7.38 -3.09 -15.09
C TRP A 330 -8.07 -3.02 -16.46
N GLU A 331 -9.38 -3.16 -16.52
CA GLU A 331 -10.17 -2.99 -17.76
C GLU A 331 -10.69 -1.56 -17.96
N TYR A 332 -10.42 -0.66 -17.03
CA TYR A 332 -10.68 0.77 -17.20
C TYR A 332 -9.44 1.44 -17.80
N PRO A 333 -9.47 1.84 -19.10
CA PRO A 333 -8.26 2.29 -19.81
C PRO A 333 -7.66 3.57 -19.21
N ASN A 334 -8.47 4.37 -18.55
CA ASN A 334 -8.07 5.64 -17.92
C ASN A 334 -7.74 5.53 -16.42
N ALA A 335 -7.72 4.30 -15.85
CA ALA A 335 -7.37 4.07 -14.43
C ALA A 335 -5.88 4.25 -14.11
N ASN A 336 -5.01 4.30 -15.12
CA ASN A 336 -3.57 4.53 -14.97
C ASN A 336 -2.85 3.62 -13.98
N ILE A 337 -3.26 2.36 -13.87
CA ILE A 337 -2.76 1.40 -12.87
C ILE A 337 -1.25 1.15 -12.93
N ASP A 338 -0.62 1.33 -14.09
CA ASP A 338 0.82 1.17 -14.28
C ASP A 338 1.61 2.44 -14.01
N GLY A 339 0.94 3.57 -14.03
CA GLY A 339 1.57 4.88 -13.90
C GLY A 339 1.99 5.19 -12.47
N PHE A 340 1.12 4.90 -11.50
CA PHE A 340 1.40 5.21 -10.10
C PHE A 340 2.66 4.50 -9.55
N PRO A 341 2.88 3.19 -9.75
CA PRO A 341 4.13 2.57 -9.32
C PRO A 341 5.38 3.17 -9.96
N ARG A 342 5.31 3.55 -11.24
CA ARG A 342 6.43 4.22 -11.95
C ARG A 342 6.68 5.61 -11.41
N PHE A 343 5.62 6.40 -11.22
CA PHE A 343 5.69 7.72 -10.61
C PHE A 343 6.34 7.66 -9.23
N MET A 344 5.92 6.74 -8.38
CA MET A 344 6.46 6.59 -7.05
C MET A 344 7.93 6.12 -7.02
N ALA A 345 8.40 5.45 -8.06
CA ALA A 345 9.80 5.03 -8.18
C ALA A 345 10.75 6.22 -8.44
N ASP A 346 10.31 7.30 -9.08
CA ASP A 346 11.11 8.52 -9.27
C ASP A 346 10.86 9.50 -8.12
N ARG A 347 11.59 9.32 -7.02
CA ARG A 347 11.44 10.16 -5.83
C ARG A 347 11.81 11.63 -6.07
N ALA A 348 12.71 11.90 -7.01
CA ALA A 348 13.08 13.26 -7.37
C ALA A 348 11.93 13.95 -8.15
N GLU A 349 11.26 13.24 -9.03
CA GLU A 349 10.07 13.75 -9.72
C GLU A 349 8.92 13.98 -8.73
N VAL A 350 8.65 13.01 -7.87
CA VAL A 350 7.63 13.13 -6.81
C VAL A 350 7.86 14.39 -5.96
N GLU A 351 9.10 14.64 -5.53
CA GLU A 351 9.41 15.82 -4.73
C GLU A 351 9.21 17.12 -5.52
N ARG A 352 9.60 17.18 -6.80
CA ARG A 352 9.34 18.36 -7.65
C ARG A 352 7.84 18.65 -7.77
N TRP A 353 7.00 17.62 -7.94
CA TRP A 353 5.55 17.78 -7.99
C TRP A 353 5.00 18.30 -6.65
N LYS A 354 5.47 17.76 -5.51
CA LYS A 354 5.07 18.23 -4.18
C LYS A 354 5.35 19.72 -4.01
N GLN A 355 6.59 20.13 -4.29
CA GLN A 355 6.98 21.55 -4.17
C GLN A 355 6.16 22.44 -5.11
N THR A 356 5.88 21.97 -6.33
CA THR A 356 5.11 22.76 -7.28
C THR A 356 3.65 22.93 -6.83
N PHE A 357 3.00 21.88 -6.36
CA PHE A 357 1.62 22.00 -5.83
C PHE A 357 1.54 22.84 -4.56
N ALA A 358 2.59 22.83 -3.73
CA ALA A 358 2.64 23.70 -2.55
C ALA A 358 2.59 25.19 -2.92
N LEU A 359 3.12 25.60 -4.08
CA LEU A 359 3.03 26.98 -4.57
C LEU A 359 1.57 27.40 -4.88
N TYR A 360 0.72 26.46 -5.27
CA TYR A 360 -0.68 26.74 -5.58
C TYR A 360 -1.61 26.58 -4.38
N PHE A 361 -1.39 25.60 -3.53
CA PHE A 361 -2.31 25.20 -2.48
C PHE A 361 -1.83 25.56 -1.06
N GLY A 362 -0.61 26.12 -0.95
CA GLY A 362 -0.02 26.56 0.32
C GLY A 362 0.48 25.41 1.19
N GLU A 363 0.76 25.71 2.45
CA GLU A 363 1.28 24.74 3.41
C GLU A 363 0.20 23.77 3.89
N VAL A 364 0.61 22.52 4.16
CA VAL A 364 -0.25 21.50 4.73
C VAL A 364 -0.59 21.83 6.18
N LYS A 365 -1.89 21.82 6.50
CA LYS A 365 -2.41 22.08 7.85
C LYS A 365 -3.06 20.84 8.43
N GLY A 366 -3.12 20.76 9.75
CA GLY A 366 -3.71 19.67 10.51
C GLY A 366 -2.65 18.79 11.19
N ASP A 367 -3.12 17.86 12.02
CA ASP A 367 -2.24 16.96 12.76
C ASP A 367 -1.39 16.10 11.83
N PRO A 368 -0.10 15.91 12.15
CA PRO A 368 0.82 15.21 11.26
C PRO A 368 0.52 13.72 11.12
N SER A 369 -0.04 13.08 12.14
CA SER A 369 -0.32 11.64 12.17
C SER A 369 -1.71 11.40 12.78
N PRO A 370 -2.50 10.45 12.20
CA PRO A 370 -3.79 10.07 12.77
C PRO A 370 -3.67 9.17 13.99
N GLY A 371 -2.51 8.56 14.22
CA GLY A 371 -2.30 7.51 15.19
C GLY A 371 -1.14 7.77 16.16
N TRP A 372 -0.22 6.83 16.21
CA TRP A 372 0.86 6.83 17.18
C TRP A 372 2.06 7.67 16.74
N PRO A 373 2.48 8.68 17.51
CA PRO A 373 3.75 9.34 17.26
C PRO A 373 4.93 8.43 17.62
N GLY A 374 6.08 8.67 16.96
CA GLY A 374 7.33 7.98 17.28
C GLY A 374 7.63 6.76 16.41
N LEU A 375 8.75 6.09 16.71
CA LEU A 375 9.33 5.05 15.86
C LEU A 375 8.87 3.63 16.21
N HIS A 376 8.28 3.41 17.38
CA HIS A 376 7.93 2.09 17.91
C HIS A 376 6.48 2.00 18.40
N PRO A 377 5.47 2.38 17.60
CA PRO A 377 4.09 2.27 18.03
C PRO A 377 3.70 0.79 18.18
N GLY A 378 3.09 0.44 19.32
CA GLY A 378 2.64 -0.92 19.60
C GLY A 378 3.74 -1.91 20.05
N ALA A 379 4.90 -1.38 20.48
CA ALA A 379 5.97 -2.19 21.07
C ALA A 379 5.68 -2.52 22.56
#